data_6796fe16e54707fcff75e2867a95cc78
#
_entry.id   6796fe16e54707fcff75e2867a95cc78
#
_cell.length_a   1.000
_cell.length_b   1.000
_cell.length_c   1.000
_cell.angle_alpha   90.00
_cell.angle_beta   90.00
_cell.angle_gamma   90.00
#
_symmetry.space_group_name_H-M   'P 1'
#
loop_
_entity.id
_entity.type
_entity.pdbx_description
1 polymer ?
#
loop_
_entity_poly.entity_id
_entity_poly.type
_entity_poly.pdbx_seq_one_letter_code
_entity_poly.pdbx_strand_id
1 'polypeptide(L)'
;MNIRKRTGEVVPFQEEKILNAMKKAFSGQGQEIDDRVLDEMLSVVLKRLPENGGLTVERVQDEVERVLMECGHYEVAKAYILYREKRAALRRVRADLAREVEDDALEDILRQIQKDFEEEVYPLSALQLKFESFCKPAMTTDAKMEALTKAAVELTTVEAPKWEFIAARLLNHTFSKRNASRWTERGVKGLYEKLRYLTDKGLYGDYILARYSREEIDTAEGFLCPERDTLFTYSGLDLLLKRYVIQSRSREPLETPQEMFLGIALHLAMNEASDRMGWVRRFYDMLSRMEVTMATPTMSNARKPHHQLSSCFIDVGEAVSGLRQRPPHRKAHRHRQGHRAAGAALGCRDRHALRL
;
A
#
# COMPACT_ATOMS: atom_id res chain seq x y z
N MET A 1 32.82 -9.03 -19.12
CA MET A 1 33.12 -7.90 -18.23
C MET A 1 32.04 -7.82 -17.15
N ASN A 2 32.37 -7.53 -15.91
CA ASN A 2 31.40 -7.40 -14.81
C ASN A 2 31.48 -5.99 -14.24
N ILE A 3 30.34 -5.48 -13.77
CA ILE A 3 30.22 -4.16 -13.15
C ILE A 3 29.70 -4.30 -11.71
N ARG A 4 30.30 -3.53 -10.80
CA ARG A 4 29.82 -3.42 -9.42
C ARG A 4 28.73 -2.36 -9.35
N LYS A 5 27.52 -2.80 -8.97
CA LYS A 5 26.42 -1.88 -8.66
C LYS A 5 26.71 -1.08 -7.39
N ARG A 6 25.95 0.00 -7.17
CA ARG A 6 26.02 0.83 -5.96
C ARG A 6 25.66 0.07 -4.68
N THR A 7 24.90 -1.01 -4.79
CA THR A 7 24.59 -1.95 -3.70
C THR A 7 25.75 -2.87 -3.32
N GLY A 8 26.88 -2.81 -4.04
CA GLY A 8 28.00 -3.72 -3.89
C GLY A 8 27.91 -5.01 -4.71
N GLU A 9 26.72 -5.32 -5.25
CA GLU A 9 26.49 -6.50 -6.09
C GLU A 9 27.28 -6.43 -7.40
N VAL A 10 27.90 -7.52 -7.79
CA VAL A 10 28.63 -7.66 -9.06
C VAL A 10 27.75 -8.38 -10.07
N VAL A 11 27.47 -7.75 -11.19
CA VAL A 11 26.59 -8.26 -12.25
C VAL A 11 27.25 -8.17 -13.62
N PRO A 12 26.80 -8.94 -14.63
CA PRO A 12 27.25 -8.79 -15.99
C PRO A 12 27.04 -7.36 -16.50
N PHE A 13 28.06 -6.82 -17.14
CA PHE A 13 28.02 -5.50 -17.76
C PHE A 13 27.13 -5.53 -19.01
N GLN A 14 26.26 -4.53 -19.18
CA GLN A 14 25.33 -4.43 -20.29
C GLN A 14 25.55 -3.10 -21.03
N GLU A 15 26.15 -3.16 -22.21
CA GLU A 15 26.48 -2.00 -23.05
C GLU A 15 25.24 -1.24 -23.51
N GLU A 16 24.14 -1.97 -23.78
CA GLU A 16 22.85 -1.38 -24.17
C GLU A 16 22.32 -0.35 -23.16
N LYS A 17 22.66 -0.49 -21.88
CA LYS A 17 22.25 0.48 -20.86
C LYS A 17 22.94 1.83 -21.04
N ILE A 18 24.17 1.83 -21.49
CA ILE A 18 24.93 3.07 -21.78
C ILE A 18 24.31 3.73 -23.03
N LEU A 19 24.17 2.95 -24.10
CA LEU A 19 23.57 3.43 -25.35
C LEU A 19 22.19 4.09 -25.09
N ASN A 20 21.32 3.40 -24.36
CA ASN A 20 20.00 3.90 -23.99
C ASN A 20 20.07 5.17 -23.11
N ALA A 21 21.06 5.29 -22.23
CA ALA A 21 21.24 6.47 -21.40
C ALA A 21 21.69 7.68 -22.24
N MET A 22 22.64 7.46 -23.17
CA MET A 22 23.09 8.49 -24.11
C MET A 22 21.93 8.93 -25.03
N LYS A 23 21.22 7.98 -25.65
CA LYS A 23 20.06 8.27 -26.52
C LYS A 23 18.98 9.10 -25.81
N LYS A 24 18.67 8.76 -24.54
CA LYS A 24 17.75 9.55 -23.72
C LYS A 24 18.25 10.96 -23.42
N ALA A 25 19.55 11.14 -23.24
CA ALA A 25 20.13 12.47 -23.01
C ALA A 25 19.96 13.38 -24.24
N PHE A 26 20.17 12.86 -25.46
CA PHE A 26 19.92 13.58 -26.69
C PHE A 26 18.45 13.90 -26.90
N SER A 27 17.59 12.89 -26.77
CA SER A 27 16.12 13.07 -26.90
C SER A 27 15.55 14.06 -25.88
N GLY A 28 16.08 14.08 -24.67
CA GLY A 28 15.71 15.02 -23.61
C GLY A 28 16.05 16.47 -23.92
N GLN A 29 16.97 16.72 -24.86
CA GLN A 29 17.32 18.05 -25.38
C GLN A 29 16.66 18.34 -26.76
N GLY A 30 15.73 17.48 -27.20
CA GLY A 30 15.07 17.63 -28.49
C GLY A 30 16.04 17.44 -29.68
N GLN A 31 17.19 16.80 -29.44
CA GLN A 31 18.20 16.52 -30.47
C GLN A 31 18.04 15.08 -30.97
N GLU A 32 17.92 14.91 -32.26
CA GLU A 32 18.06 13.60 -32.92
C GLU A 32 19.53 13.34 -33.21
N ILE A 33 19.98 12.12 -32.99
CA ILE A 33 21.35 11.69 -33.28
C ILE A 33 21.29 10.39 -34.07
N ASP A 34 22.19 10.26 -35.07
CA ASP A 34 22.33 9.04 -35.86
C ASP A 34 22.84 7.91 -34.95
N ASP A 35 22.21 6.73 -35.04
CA ASP A 35 22.58 5.55 -34.25
C ASP A 35 24.05 5.16 -34.51
N ARG A 36 24.65 5.42 -35.70
CA ARG A 36 26.04 5.19 -35.99
C ARG A 36 26.96 6.07 -35.14
N VAL A 37 26.63 7.35 -34.98
CA VAL A 37 27.41 8.28 -34.14
C VAL A 37 27.35 7.85 -32.69
N LEU A 38 26.16 7.41 -32.21
CA LEU A 38 26.00 6.85 -30.87
C LEU A 38 26.87 5.59 -30.65
N ASP A 39 26.92 4.68 -31.63
CA ASP A 39 27.75 3.46 -31.56
C ASP A 39 29.25 3.78 -31.56
N GLU A 40 29.65 4.78 -32.32
CA GLU A 40 31.06 5.27 -32.32
C GLU A 40 31.41 5.84 -30.92
N MET A 41 30.55 6.69 -30.35
CA MET A 41 30.75 7.24 -29.02
C MET A 41 30.76 6.14 -27.96
N LEU A 42 29.87 5.15 -28.03
CA LEU A 42 29.84 4.00 -27.15
C LEU A 42 31.18 3.22 -27.26
N SER A 43 31.66 2.98 -28.46
CA SER A 43 32.95 2.30 -28.67
C SER A 43 34.10 3.04 -28.00
N VAL A 44 34.13 4.38 -28.03
CA VAL A 44 35.11 5.19 -27.31
C VAL A 44 35.00 5.03 -25.81
N VAL A 45 33.75 5.09 -25.27
CA VAL A 45 33.51 4.84 -23.84
C VAL A 45 34.05 3.48 -23.44
N LEU A 46 33.68 2.41 -24.16
CA LEU A 46 34.05 1.03 -23.84
C LEU A 46 35.58 0.83 -23.82
N LYS A 47 36.33 1.43 -24.77
CA LYS A 47 37.78 1.37 -24.84
C LYS A 47 38.49 2.01 -23.64
N ARG A 48 37.84 2.92 -22.93
CA ARG A 48 38.38 3.63 -21.76
C ARG A 48 38.01 2.95 -20.42
N LEU A 49 37.13 1.98 -20.47
CA LEU A 49 36.74 1.23 -19.26
C LEU A 49 37.84 0.19 -18.94
N PRO A 50 38.13 -0.05 -17.65
CA PRO A 50 39.09 -1.05 -17.24
C PRO A 50 38.61 -2.46 -17.59
N GLU A 51 39.49 -3.23 -18.26
CA GLU A 51 39.16 -4.62 -18.65
C GLU A 51 39.09 -5.57 -17.45
N ASN A 52 39.95 -5.35 -16.44
CA ASN A 52 40.11 -6.24 -15.30
C ASN A 52 39.82 -5.54 -13.98
N GLY A 53 38.65 -5.77 -13.42
CA GLY A 53 38.29 -5.41 -12.05
C GLY A 53 38.09 -3.91 -11.80
N GLY A 54 37.21 -3.58 -10.84
CA GLY A 54 37.01 -2.20 -10.39
C GLY A 54 36.07 -1.35 -11.24
N LEU A 55 35.34 -1.94 -12.22
CA LEU A 55 34.33 -1.21 -12.95
C LEU A 55 33.12 -0.90 -12.05
N THR A 56 32.84 0.38 -11.89
CA THR A 56 31.68 0.87 -11.14
C THR A 56 30.73 1.66 -12.05
N VAL A 57 29.49 1.81 -11.61
CA VAL A 57 28.49 2.61 -12.34
C VAL A 57 28.96 4.06 -12.49
N GLU A 58 29.59 4.60 -11.45
CA GLU A 58 30.12 5.97 -11.44
C GLU A 58 31.17 6.16 -12.52
N ARG A 59 32.15 5.24 -12.60
CA ARG A 59 33.21 5.33 -13.58
C ARG A 59 32.68 5.25 -15.02
N VAL A 60 31.72 4.39 -15.28
CA VAL A 60 31.04 4.35 -16.60
C VAL A 60 30.39 5.69 -16.91
N GLN A 61 29.69 6.27 -15.96
CA GLN A 61 29.02 7.57 -16.14
C GLN A 61 30.01 8.70 -16.38
N ASP A 62 31.14 8.71 -15.66
CA ASP A 62 32.20 9.72 -15.85
C ASP A 62 32.81 9.63 -17.26
N GLU A 63 33.01 8.43 -17.81
CA GLU A 63 33.50 8.28 -19.19
C GLU A 63 32.46 8.70 -20.22
N VAL A 64 31.19 8.42 -20.00
CA VAL A 64 30.10 8.92 -20.88
C VAL A 64 30.10 10.44 -20.92
N GLU A 65 30.19 11.11 -19.77
CA GLU A 65 30.26 12.57 -19.67
C GLU A 65 31.43 13.15 -20.46
N ARG A 66 32.63 12.53 -20.31
CA ARG A 66 33.84 12.97 -21.04
C ARG A 66 33.67 12.82 -22.54
N VAL A 67 33.17 11.67 -23.01
CA VAL A 67 32.98 11.41 -24.42
C VAL A 67 31.98 12.37 -25.04
N LEU A 68 30.86 12.64 -24.35
CA LEU A 68 29.88 13.62 -24.80
C LEU A 68 30.48 15.03 -24.96
N MET A 69 31.35 15.46 -24.02
CA MET A 69 32.05 16.74 -24.12
C MET A 69 33.06 16.77 -25.23
N GLU A 70 33.89 15.73 -25.36
CA GLU A 70 34.97 15.65 -26.39
C GLU A 70 34.38 15.60 -27.81
N CYS A 71 33.21 14.99 -27.97
CA CYS A 71 32.49 15.00 -29.25
C CYS A 71 31.74 16.32 -29.52
N GLY A 72 31.85 17.34 -28.64
CA GLY A 72 31.27 18.66 -28.84
C GLY A 72 29.78 18.77 -28.44
N HIS A 73 29.21 17.73 -27.85
CA HIS A 73 27.80 17.71 -27.43
C HIS A 73 27.61 18.31 -26.01
N TYR A 74 28.08 19.54 -25.82
CA TYR A 74 28.16 20.18 -24.49
C TYR A 74 26.81 20.31 -23.79
N GLU A 75 25.74 20.68 -24.50
CA GLU A 75 24.41 20.82 -23.90
C GLU A 75 23.84 19.46 -23.47
N VAL A 76 24.09 18.42 -24.25
CA VAL A 76 23.69 17.04 -23.90
C VAL A 76 24.49 16.53 -22.68
N ALA A 77 25.82 16.79 -22.67
CA ALA A 77 26.66 16.46 -21.53
C ALA A 77 26.19 17.16 -20.24
N LYS A 78 25.91 18.46 -20.34
CA LYS A 78 25.36 19.24 -19.21
C LYS A 78 24.03 18.66 -18.71
N ALA A 79 23.11 18.35 -19.61
CA ALA A 79 21.83 17.74 -19.25
C ALA A 79 22.02 16.37 -18.58
N TYR A 80 22.96 15.56 -19.10
CA TYR A 80 23.29 14.26 -18.55
C TYR A 80 23.84 14.38 -17.12
N ILE A 81 24.77 15.29 -16.87
CA ILE A 81 25.35 15.58 -15.55
C ILE A 81 24.26 16.03 -14.57
N LEU A 82 23.44 17.01 -14.95
CA LEU A 82 22.34 17.50 -14.10
C LEU A 82 21.32 16.42 -13.77
N TYR A 83 20.97 15.58 -14.75
CA TYR A 83 20.10 14.43 -14.51
C TYR A 83 20.73 13.41 -13.54
N ARG A 84 22.01 13.12 -13.70
CA ARG A 84 22.77 12.23 -12.80
C ARG A 84 22.80 12.77 -11.37
N GLU A 85 23.06 14.07 -11.20
CA GLU A 85 23.07 14.73 -9.89
C GLU A 85 21.68 14.72 -9.24
N LYS A 86 20.61 15.07 -10.00
CA LYS A 86 19.23 14.97 -9.53
C LYS A 86 18.93 13.55 -9.02
N ARG A 87 19.29 12.53 -9.80
CA ARG A 87 19.08 11.12 -9.40
C ARG A 87 19.91 10.70 -8.20
N ALA A 88 21.12 11.27 -8.03
CA ALA A 88 21.94 11.02 -6.85
C ALA A 88 21.36 11.67 -5.59
N ALA A 89 20.88 12.91 -5.69
CA ALA A 89 20.20 13.61 -4.60
C ALA A 89 18.94 12.84 -4.13
N LEU A 90 18.11 12.39 -5.08
CA LEU A 90 16.91 11.59 -4.78
C LEU A 90 17.24 10.29 -4.04
N ARG A 91 18.32 9.62 -4.41
CA ARG A 91 18.78 8.41 -3.69
C ARG A 91 19.25 8.72 -2.28
N ARG A 92 19.95 9.86 -2.08
CA ARG A 92 20.39 10.28 -0.75
C ARG A 92 19.18 10.52 0.16
N VAL A 93 18.20 11.30 -0.28
CA VAL A 93 16.98 11.57 0.50
C VAL A 93 16.29 10.28 0.94
N ARG A 94 16.15 9.29 0.03
CA ARG A 94 15.57 7.99 0.41
C ARG A 94 16.38 7.25 1.46
N ALA A 95 17.69 7.17 1.25
CA ALA A 95 18.58 6.48 2.18
C ALA A 95 18.64 7.18 3.54
N ASP A 96 18.60 8.51 3.56
CA ASP A 96 18.59 9.29 4.79
C ASP A 96 17.27 9.06 5.55
N LEU A 97 16.11 9.13 4.88
CA LEU A 97 14.83 8.83 5.50
C LEU A 97 14.77 7.41 6.07
N ALA A 98 15.21 6.40 5.28
CA ALA A 98 15.22 5.01 5.74
C ALA A 98 16.12 4.82 6.97
N ARG A 99 17.30 5.46 6.99
CA ARG A 99 18.22 5.44 8.11
C ARG A 99 17.67 6.16 9.34
N GLU A 100 17.07 7.34 9.17
CA GLU A 100 16.50 8.11 10.26
C GLU A 100 15.31 7.40 10.90
N VAL A 101 14.48 6.74 10.11
CA VAL A 101 13.36 5.92 10.59
C VAL A 101 13.84 4.59 11.18
N GLU A 102 15.03 4.11 10.81
CA GLU A 102 15.58 2.80 11.17
C GLU A 102 14.75 1.64 10.56
N ASP A 103 14.35 1.80 9.29
CA ASP A 103 13.61 0.79 8.54
C ASP A 103 14.17 0.65 7.11
N ASP A 104 15.00 -0.38 6.88
CA ASP A 104 15.65 -0.62 5.59
C ASP A 104 14.65 -0.88 4.45
N ALA A 105 13.50 -1.51 4.76
CA ALA A 105 12.46 -1.78 3.77
C ALA A 105 11.74 -0.50 3.29
N LEU A 106 11.83 0.59 4.06
CA LEU A 106 11.26 1.88 3.69
C LEU A 106 11.88 2.44 2.41
N GLU A 107 13.18 2.18 2.13
CA GLU A 107 13.82 2.69 0.91
C GLU A 107 13.14 2.17 -0.36
N ASP A 108 12.68 0.92 -0.36
CA ASP A 108 11.98 0.34 -1.51
C ASP A 108 10.58 0.98 -1.70
N ILE A 109 9.87 1.26 -0.62
CA ILE A 109 8.58 1.96 -0.66
C ILE A 109 8.77 3.39 -1.20
N LEU A 110 9.76 4.12 -0.69
CA LEU A 110 10.09 5.47 -1.18
C LEU A 110 10.51 5.47 -2.66
N ARG A 111 11.19 4.39 -3.11
CA ARG A 111 11.54 4.21 -4.52
C ARG A 111 10.32 4.00 -5.40
N GLN A 112 9.32 3.24 -4.96
CA GLN A 112 8.05 3.09 -5.66
C GLN A 112 7.27 4.40 -5.68
N ILE A 113 7.21 5.12 -4.57
CA ILE A 113 6.58 6.45 -4.51
C ILE A 113 7.20 7.37 -5.57
N GLN A 114 8.53 7.50 -5.63
CA GLN A 114 9.21 8.32 -6.63
C GLN A 114 8.99 7.88 -8.09
N LYS A 115 8.64 6.63 -8.31
CA LYS A 115 8.32 6.11 -9.64
C LYS A 115 6.89 6.48 -10.07
N ASP A 116 5.97 6.48 -9.12
CA ASP A 116 4.53 6.58 -9.39
C ASP A 116 4.00 8.02 -9.24
N PHE A 117 4.77 8.91 -8.60
CA PHE A 117 4.41 10.32 -8.38
C PHE A 117 5.48 11.26 -8.94
N GLU A 118 5.03 12.36 -9.53
CA GLU A 118 5.89 13.40 -10.11
C GLU A 118 6.69 14.11 -9.01
N GLU A 119 8.02 14.02 -9.07
CA GLU A 119 8.93 14.58 -8.07
C GLU A 119 8.81 16.10 -7.94
N GLU A 120 8.43 16.79 -9.01
CA GLU A 120 8.23 18.25 -9.02
C GLU A 120 7.05 18.67 -8.15
N VAL A 121 6.01 17.83 -8.06
CA VAL A 121 4.80 18.09 -7.27
C VAL A 121 4.86 17.39 -5.91
N TYR A 122 5.52 16.23 -5.84
CA TYR A 122 5.60 15.36 -4.64
C TYR A 122 7.05 15.08 -4.24
N PRO A 123 7.86 16.12 -3.94
CA PRO A 123 9.28 15.94 -3.64
C PRO A 123 9.47 15.27 -2.28
N LEU A 124 10.26 14.18 -2.26
CA LEU A 124 10.61 13.51 -1.00
C LEU A 124 11.42 14.40 -0.05
N SER A 125 12.09 15.43 -0.55
CA SER A 125 12.75 16.43 0.28
C SER A 125 11.77 17.23 1.14
N ALA A 126 10.58 17.55 0.62
CA ALA A 126 9.53 18.17 1.42
C ALA A 126 9.01 17.24 2.51
N LEU A 127 8.86 15.94 2.18
CA LEU A 127 8.49 14.92 3.16
C LEU A 127 9.54 14.81 4.27
N GLN A 128 10.84 14.81 3.91
CA GLN A 128 11.92 14.75 4.87
C GLN A 128 11.90 15.97 5.82
N LEU A 129 11.85 17.17 5.29
CA LEU A 129 11.80 18.41 6.10
C LEU A 129 10.59 18.42 7.05
N LYS A 130 9.43 17.97 6.55
CA LYS A 130 8.22 17.91 7.37
C LYS A 130 8.35 16.83 8.45
N PHE A 131 8.90 15.68 8.12
CA PHE A 131 9.17 14.60 9.07
C PHE A 131 10.12 15.04 10.18
N GLU A 132 11.23 15.69 9.84
CA GLU A 132 12.20 16.24 10.82
C GLU A 132 11.52 17.17 11.84
N SER A 133 10.50 17.94 11.40
CA SER A 133 9.74 18.83 12.30
C SER A 133 8.91 18.09 13.36
N PHE A 134 8.62 16.79 13.15
CA PHE A 134 7.90 15.95 14.10
C PHE A 134 8.81 15.05 14.93
N CYS A 135 10.05 14.88 14.53
CA CYS A 135 11.00 14.03 15.22
C CYS A 135 11.37 14.58 16.59
N LYS A 136 11.39 13.69 17.58
CA LYS A 136 11.85 13.98 18.93
C LYS A 136 12.95 12.99 19.31
N PRO A 137 13.87 13.37 20.21
CA PRO A 137 14.86 12.43 20.75
C PRO A 137 14.18 11.17 21.31
N ALA A 138 14.80 10.03 21.10
CA ALA A 138 14.37 8.73 21.63
C ALA A 138 13.00 8.18 21.15
N MET A 139 12.55 8.60 19.96
CA MET A 139 11.39 7.98 19.32
C MET A 139 11.73 6.55 18.88
N THR A 140 10.78 5.63 19.06
CA THR A 140 10.88 4.28 18.50
C THR A 140 10.68 4.30 16.98
N THR A 141 11.15 3.25 16.29
CA THR A 141 10.94 3.08 14.84
C THR A 141 9.46 3.21 14.46
N ASP A 142 8.57 2.62 15.25
CA ASP A 142 7.12 2.72 15.04
C ASP A 142 6.61 4.17 15.16
N ALA A 143 7.07 4.91 16.17
CA ALA A 143 6.70 6.32 16.35
C ALA A 143 7.27 7.21 15.23
N LYS A 144 8.47 6.91 14.74
CA LYS A 144 9.07 7.59 13.58
C LYS A 144 8.26 7.33 12.30
N MET A 145 7.81 6.08 12.06
CA MET A 145 6.95 5.75 10.92
C MET A 145 5.58 6.44 10.99
N GLU A 146 5.01 6.56 12.19
CA GLU A 146 3.77 7.31 12.40
C GLU A 146 3.98 8.81 12.13
N ALA A 147 5.11 9.39 12.55
CA ALA A 147 5.49 10.76 12.28
C ALA A 147 5.70 11.00 10.76
N LEU A 148 6.36 10.06 10.06
CA LEU A 148 6.56 10.14 8.61
C LEU A 148 5.21 10.08 7.86
N THR A 149 4.33 9.17 8.26
CA THR A 149 2.98 9.08 7.69
C THR A 149 2.19 10.37 7.92
N LYS A 150 2.25 10.91 9.15
CA LYS A 150 1.62 12.20 9.48
C LYS A 150 2.19 13.35 8.66
N ALA A 151 3.51 13.38 8.45
CA ALA A 151 4.16 14.38 7.60
C ALA A 151 3.59 14.37 6.18
N ALA A 152 3.40 13.18 5.59
CA ALA A 152 2.80 13.04 4.28
C ALA A 152 1.33 13.53 4.26
N VAL A 153 0.54 13.22 5.29
CA VAL A 153 -0.85 13.72 5.41
C VAL A 153 -0.88 15.24 5.46
N GLU A 154 0.00 15.88 6.23
CA GLU A 154 0.02 17.34 6.38
C GLU A 154 0.56 18.08 5.14
N LEU A 155 1.19 17.38 4.20
CA LEU A 155 1.58 17.92 2.89
C LEU A 155 0.43 17.90 1.87
N THR A 156 -0.71 17.30 2.20
CA THR A 156 -1.87 17.27 1.31
C THR A 156 -2.46 18.66 1.17
N THR A 157 -2.50 19.15 -0.07
CA THR A 157 -3.13 20.43 -0.42
C THR A 157 -4.01 20.25 -1.67
N VAL A 158 -4.73 21.30 -2.06
CA VAL A 158 -5.54 21.29 -3.29
C VAL A 158 -4.64 21.13 -4.53
N GLU A 159 -3.44 21.70 -4.50
CA GLU A 159 -2.46 21.64 -5.60
C GLU A 159 -1.72 20.29 -5.63
N ALA A 160 -1.59 19.63 -4.47
CA ALA A 160 -0.87 18.36 -4.31
C ALA A 160 -1.71 17.31 -3.56
N PRO A 161 -2.89 16.91 -4.09
CA PRO A 161 -3.83 16.03 -3.38
C PRO A 161 -3.34 14.58 -3.25
N LYS A 162 -2.42 14.14 -4.11
CA LYS A 162 -1.95 12.74 -4.09
C LYS A 162 -1.00 12.43 -2.92
N TRP A 163 -0.64 13.39 -2.06
CA TRP A 163 0.02 13.11 -0.80
C TRP A 163 -0.80 12.15 0.08
N GLU A 164 -2.13 12.15 -0.03
CA GLU A 164 -2.98 11.14 0.63
C GLU A 164 -2.64 9.69 0.22
N PHE A 165 -2.34 9.46 -1.06
CA PHE A 165 -1.93 8.12 -1.53
C PHE A 165 -0.52 7.75 -1.07
N ILE A 166 0.38 8.72 -0.99
CA ILE A 166 1.72 8.52 -0.43
C ILE A 166 1.62 8.16 1.06
N ALA A 167 0.82 8.90 1.82
CA ALA A 167 0.55 8.61 3.23
C ALA A 167 -0.09 7.22 3.43
N ALA A 168 -1.01 6.82 2.53
CA ALA A 168 -1.61 5.49 2.56
C ALA A 168 -0.56 4.38 2.37
N ARG A 169 0.40 4.55 1.46
CA ARG A 169 1.48 3.58 1.24
C ARG A 169 2.39 3.44 2.45
N LEU A 170 2.72 4.55 3.12
CA LEU A 170 3.49 4.54 4.36
C LEU A 170 2.73 3.84 5.51
N LEU A 171 1.44 4.15 5.65
CA LEU A 171 0.56 3.49 6.61
C LEU A 171 0.46 1.98 6.33
N ASN A 172 0.25 1.59 5.07
CA ASN A 172 0.13 0.18 4.67
C ASN A 172 1.43 -0.59 4.91
N HIS A 173 2.58 0.03 4.65
CA HIS A 173 3.89 -0.57 4.95
C HIS A 173 4.02 -0.91 6.43
N THR A 174 3.78 0.06 7.31
CA THR A 174 3.84 -0.13 8.76
C THR A 174 2.87 -1.20 9.23
N PHE A 175 1.63 -1.13 8.75
CA PHE A 175 0.59 -2.10 9.09
C PHE A 175 0.96 -3.51 8.63
N SER A 176 1.37 -3.69 7.38
CA SER A 176 1.69 -4.98 6.78
C SER A 176 2.87 -5.65 7.51
N LYS A 177 3.91 -4.88 7.84
CA LYS A 177 5.07 -5.34 8.61
C LYS A 177 4.66 -5.85 10.00
N ARG A 178 3.88 -5.05 10.75
CA ARG A 178 3.37 -5.44 12.07
C ARG A 178 2.45 -6.66 11.98
N ASN A 179 1.58 -6.71 10.98
CA ASN A 179 0.65 -7.83 10.79
C ASN A 179 1.40 -9.13 10.44
N ALA A 180 2.38 -9.08 9.54
CA ALA A 180 3.20 -10.23 9.17
C ALA A 180 4.00 -10.78 10.38
N SER A 181 4.67 -9.92 11.15
CA SER A 181 5.40 -10.32 12.38
C SER A 181 4.48 -11.02 13.36
N ARG A 182 3.29 -10.47 13.60
CA ARG A 182 2.29 -11.04 14.51
C ARG A 182 1.86 -12.46 14.12
N TRP A 183 1.65 -12.72 12.85
CA TRP A 183 1.26 -14.06 12.38
C TRP A 183 2.43 -15.03 12.40
N THR A 184 3.64 -14.56 12.10
CA THR A 184 4.88 -15.35 12.21
C THR A 184 5.13 -15.78 13.65
N GLU A 185 5.00 -14.87 14.62
CA GLU A 185 5.16 -15.15 16.07
C GLU A 185 4.13 -16.18 16.58
N ARG A 186 2.94 -16.21 15.98
CA ARG A 186 1.90 -17.20 16.31
C ARG A 186 2.08 -18.55 15.60
N GLY A 187 3.07 -18.67 14.72
CA GLY A 187 3.30 -19.87 13.93
C GLY A 187 2.19 -20.15 12.89
N VAL A 188 1.38 -19.14 12.55
CA VAL A 188 0.27 -19.26 11.59
C VAL A 188 0.80 -18.97 10.19
N LYS A 189 0.63 -19.94 9.28
CA LYS A 189 1.09 -19.85 7.89
C LYS A 189 -0.07 -20.07 6.93
N GLY A 190 -0.25 -19.13 6.00
CA GLY A 190 -1.30 -19.16 4.98
C GLY A 190 -2.69 -18.79 5.52
N LEU A 191 -3.58 -18.54 4.56
CA LEU A 191 -4.92 -18.03 4.84
C LEU A 191 -5.78 -19.04 5.61
N TYR A 192 -5.74 -20.33 5.22
CA TYR A 192 -6.55 -21.34 5.89
C TYR A 192 -6.28 -21.43 7.41
N GLU A 193 -5.00 -21.50 7.81
CA GLU A 193 -4.63 -21.57 9.21
C GLU A 193 -4.99 -20.27 9.95
N LYS A 194 -4.92 -19.14 9.26
CA LYS A 194 -5.34 -17.83 9.80
C LYS A 194 -6.85 -17.79 10.06
N LEU A 195 -7.65 -18.24 9.11
CA LEU A 195 -9.12 -18.32 9.27
C LEU A 195 -9.48 -19.28 10.39
N ARG A 196 -8.83 -20.44 10.48
CA ARG A 196 -9.03 -21.41 11.56
C ARG A 196 -8.72 -20.77 12.93
N TYR A 197 -7.57 -20.13 13.07
CA TYR A 197 -7.21 -19.42 14.30
C TYR A 197 -8.25 -18.36 14.68
N LEU A 198 -8.70 -17.54 13.73
CA LEU A 198 -9.70 -16.49 13.97
C LEU A 198 -11.07 -17.08 14.33
N THR A 199 -11.45 -18.22 13.74
CA THR A 199 -12.68 -18.96 14.06
C THR A 199 -12.63 -19.50 15.49
N ASP A 200 -11.53 -20.13 15.88
CA ASP A 200 -11.31 -20.66 17.24
C ASP A 200 -11.36 -19.55 18.31
N LYS A 201 -10.99 -18.32 17.93
CA LYS A 201 -11.12 -17.13 18.81
C LYS A 201 -12.52 -16.49 18.78
N GLY A 202 -13.45 -17.01 17.99
CA GLY A 202 -14.79 -16.46 17.82
C GLY A 202 -14.82 -15.10 17.11
N LEU A 203 -13.80 -14.80 16.29
CA LEU A 203 -13.67 -13.56 15.54
C LEU A 203 -14.12 -13.72 14.07
N TYR A 204 -14.03 -14.94 13.54
CA TYR A 204 -14.45 -15.31 12.19
C TYR A 204 -15.61 -16.30 12.26
N GLY A 205 -16.50 -16.31 11.27
CA GLY A 205 -17.63 -17.24 11.21
C GLY A 205 -17.20 -18.64 10.84
N ASP A 206 -17.54 -19.62 11.66
CA ASP A 206 -17.27 -21.04 11.45
C ASP A 206 -17.94 -21.61 10.19
N TYR A 207 -19.03 -20.98 9.77
CA TYR A 207 -19.77 -21.35 8.55
C TYR A 207 -18.92 -21.22 7.27
N ILE A 208 -17.90 -20.37 7.23
CA ILE A 208 -16.97 -20.27 6.09
C ILE A 208 -16.17 -21.58 5.97
N LEU A 209 -15.53 -22.02 7.07
CA LEU A 209 -14.75 -23.26 7.09
C LEU A 209 -15.63 -24.52 6.95
N ALA A 210 -16.93 -24.44 7.28
CA ALA A 210 -17.88 -25.51 7.05
C ALA A 210 -18.32 -25.61 5.56
N ARG A 211 -18.23 -24.55 4.80
CA ARG A 211 -18.65 -24.46 3.39
C ARG A 211 -17.53 -24.64 2.38
N TYR A 212 -16.30 -24.27 2.75
CA TYR A 212 -15.15 -24.32 1.89
C TYR A 212 -14.11 -25.31 2.41
N SER A 213 -13.61 -26.17 1.52
CA SER A 213 -12.49 -27.05 1.84
C SER A 213 -11.20 -26.26 2.02
N ARG A 214 -10.16 -26.92 2.56
CA ARG A 214 -8.83 -26.33 2.67
C ARG A 214 -8.29 -25.94 1.29
N GLU A 215 -8.42 -26.83 0.30
CA GLU A 215 -7.94 -26.62 -1.06
C GLU A 215 -8.63 -25.43 -1.74
N GLU A 216 -9.91 -25.21 -1.46
CA GLU A 216 -10.65 -24.04 -1.94
C GLU A 216 -10.16 -22.76 -1.30
N ILE A 217 -9.87 -22.75 0.00
CA ILE A 217 -9.31 -21.57 0.69
C ILE A 217 -7.88 -21.28 0.21
N ASP A 218 -7.04 -22.31 0.04
CA ASP A 218 -5.69 -22.17 -0.48
C ASP A 218 -5.71 -21.64 -1.94
N THR A 219 -6.69 -22.08 -2.74
CA THR A 219 -6.94 -21.54 -4.09
C THR A 219 -7.36 -20.06 -4.02
N ALA A 220 -8.25 -19.72 -3.09
CA ALA A 220 -8.70 -18.34 -2.89
C ALA A 220 -7.57 -17.43 -2.43
N GLU A 221 -6.65 -17.91 -1.59
CA GLU A 221 -5.44 -17.17 -1.21
C GLU A 221 -4.63 -16.73 -2.42
N GLY A 222 -4.56 -17.56 -3.46
CA GLY A 222 -3.92 -17.24 -4.73
C GLY A 222 -4.60 -16.11 -5.53
N PHE A 223 -5.79 -15.66 -5.15
CA PHE A 223 -6.46 -14.51 -5.76
C PHE A 223 -6.01 -13.17 -5.15
N LEU A 224 -5.39 -13.19 -3.96
CA LEU A 224 -4.96 -11.98 -3.27
C LEU A 224 -3.97 -11.17 -4.12
N CYS A 225 -4.24 -9.89 -4.25
CA CYS A 225 -3.44 -8.93 -5.01
C CYS A 225 -3.11 -7.73 -4.11
N PRO A 226 -2.04 -7.80 -3.29
CA PRO A 226 -1.66 -6.73 -2.36
C PRO A 226 -1.37 -5.40 -3.04
N GLU A 227 -1.00 -5.40 -4.32
CA GLU A 227 -0.73 -4.20 -5.12
C GLU A 227 -1.96 -3.30 -5.22
N ARG A 228 -3.18 -3.86 -5.09
CA ARG A 228 -4.43 -3.08 -5.10
C ARG A 228 -4.59 -2.20 -3.87
N ASP A 229 -3.82 -2.41 -2.81
CA ASP A 229 -3.80 -1.51 -1.66
C ASP A 229 -3.25 -0.12 -2.01
N THR A 230 -2.57 0.03 -3.16
CA THR A 230 -2.16 1.33 -3.69
C THR A 230 -3.31 2.21 -4.16
N LEU A 231 -4.51 1.66 -4.31
CA LEU A 231 -5.73 2.40 -4.67
C LEU A 231 -6.33 3.19 -3.50
N PHE A 232 -5.92 2.91 -2.26
CA PHE A 232 -6.45 3.60 -1.10
C PHE A 232 -5.85 4.99 -0.92
N THR A 233 -6.69 5.95 -0.53
CA THR A 233 -6.25 7.17 0.16
C THR A 233 -5.92 6.84 1.61
N TYR A 234 -5.20 7.73 2.29
CA TYR A 234 -4.89 7.57 3.72
C TYR A 234 -6.15 7.43 4.57
N SER A 235 -7.10 8.35 4.38
CA SER A 235 -8.38 8.34 5.11
C SER A 235 -9.19 7.06 4.86
N GLY A 236 -9.18 6.56 3.61
CA GLY A 236 -9.85 5.31 3.25
C GLY A 236 -9.21 4.10 3.92
N LEU A 237 -7.89 3.96 3.86
CA LEU A 237 -7.16 2.85 4.49
C LEU A 237 -7.28 2.89 6.02
N ASP A 238 -7.09 4.05 6.62
CA ASP A 238 -7.19 4.24 8.07
C ASP A 238 -8.59 3.85 8.59
N LEU A 239 -9.64 4.25 7.84
CA LEU A 239 -11.01 3.86 8.15
C LEU A 239 -11.22 2.33 8.04
N LEU A 240 -10.68 1.68 6.99
CA LEU A 240 -10.76 0.23 6.84
C LEU A 240 -10.08 -0.48 8.01
N LEU A 241 -8.87 -0.09 8.35
CA LEU A 241 -8.10 -0.70 9.44
C LEU A 241 -8.74 -0.48 10.82
N LYS A 242 -9.37 0.66 11.04
CA LYS A 242 -10.00 1.00 12.34
C LYS A 242 -11.41 0.49 12.50
N ARG A 243 -12.16 0.23 11.42
CA ARG A 243 -13.60 -0.04 11.50
C ARG A 243 -14.04 -1.35 10.86
N TYR A 244 -13.44 -1.74 9.75
CA TYR A 244 -14.00 -2.81 8.92
C TYR A 244 -13.27 -4.13 9.02
N VAL A 245 -11.95 -4.13 9.09
CA VAL A 245 -11.16 -5.34 9.25
C VAL A 245 -11.45 -6.03 10.58
N ILE A 246 -11.24 -7.34 10.64
CA ILE A 246 -11.31 -8.09 11.89
C ILE A 246 -10.20 -7.60 12.82
N GLN A 247 -10.57 -7.35 14.06
CA GLN A 247 -9.68 -6.83 15.09
C GLN A 247 -9.68 -7.73 16.30
N SER A 248 -8.56 -7.71 17.03
CA SER A 248 -8.46 -8.30 18.36
C SER A 248 -9.33 -7.54 19.37
N ARG A 249 -9.43 -8.05 20.60
CA ARG A 249 -10.10 -7.35 21.71
C ARG A 249 -9.42 -6.01 22.06
N SER A 250 -8.12 -5.90 21.80
CA SER A 250 -7.34 -4.67 21.94
C SER A 250 -7.43 -3.73 20.72
N ARG A 251 -8.32 -4.02 19.77
CA ARG A 251 -8.54 -3.25 18.53
C ARG A 251 -7.36 -3.27 17.55
N GLU A 252 -6.50 -4.27 17.65
CA GLU A 252 -5.45 -4.46 16.65
C GLU A 252 -6.01 -5.15 15.41
N PRO A 253 -5.76 -4.63 14.21
CA PRO A 253 -6.16 -5.28 12.96
C PRO A 253 -5.48 -6.64 12.81
N LEU A 254 -6.26 -7.67 12.44
CA LEU A 254 -5.82 -9.05 12.30
C LEU A 254 -5.88 -9.57 10.87
N GLU A 255 -6.49 -8.85 9.96
CA GLU A 255 -6.53 -9.14 8.53
C GLU A 255 -6.10 -7.93 7.72
N THR A 256 -5.60 -8.17 6.51
CA THR A 256 -5.30 -7.11 5.54
C THR A 256 -6.58 -6.66 4.83
N PRO A 257 -6.59 -5.48 4.18
CA PRO A 257 -7.71 -5.05 3.35
C PRO A 257 -8.07 -6.09 2.27
N GLN A 258 -7.05 -6.71 1.65
CA GLN A 258 -7.27 -7.73 0.63
C GLN A 258 -7.90 -9.00 1.20
N GLU A 259 -7.46 -9.46 2.38
CA GLU A 259 -8.09 -10.59 3.09
C GLU A 259 -9.53 -10.27 3.51
N MET A 260 -9.80 -9.03 3.89
CA MET A 260 -11.16 -8.56 4.19
C MET A 260 -12.06 -8.70 2.96
N PHE A 261 -11.65 -8.20 1.79
CA PHE A 261 -12.42 -8.32 0.56
C PHE A 261 -12.61 -9.77 0.14
N LEU A 262 -11.58 -10.59 0.28
CA LEU A 262 -11.67 -12.02 -0.01
C LEU A 262 -12.65 -12.73 0.94
N GLY A 263 -12.62 -12.42 2.23
CA GLY A 263 -13.56 -12.96 3.21
C GLY A 263 -15.02 -12.59 2.92
N ILE A 264 -15.26 -11.36 2.45
CA ILE A 264 -16.57 -10.92 1.98
C ILE A 264 -16.98 -11.71 0.72
N ALA A 265 -16.08 -11.89 -0.23
CA ALA A 265 -16.32 -12.64 -1.46
C ALA A 265 -16.66 -14.11 -1.17
N LEU A 266 -15.94 -14.77 -0.25
CA LEU A 266 -16.24 -16.11 0.23
C LEU A 266 -17.66 -16.18 0.83
N HIS A 267 -18.04 -15.19 1.64
CA HIS A 267 -19.40 -15.15 2.20
C HIS A 267 -20.46 -15.01 1.12
N LEU A 268 -20.27 -14.11 0.17
CA LEU A 268 -21.26 -13.86 -0.89
C LEU A 268 -21.46 -15.07 -1.80
N ALA A 269 -20.37 -15.78 -2.12
CA ALA A 269 -20.39 -16.92 -3.04
C ALA A 269 -20.72 -18.27 -2.36
N MET A 270 -20.88 -18.34 -1.04
CA MET A 270 -20.96 -19.60 -0.30
C MET A 270 -22.13 -20.52 -0.70
N ASN A 271 -23.20 -19.96 -1.29
CA ASN A 271 -24.40 -20.71 -1.71
C ASN A 271 -24.47 -20.92 -3.23
N GLU A 272 -23.44 -20.51 -3.99
CA GLU A 272 -23.42 -20.76 -5.43
C GLU A 272 -23.29 -22.25 -5.72
N ALA A 273 -24.22 -22.77 -6.53
CA ALA A 273 -24.30 -24.18 -6.84
C ALA A 273 -23.27 -24.63 -7.90
N SER A 274 -22.83 -23.72 -8.76
CA SER A 274 -21.84 -24.00 -9.82
C SER A 274 -20.82 -22.88 -9.88
N ASP A 275 -19.58 -23.25 -10.25
CA ASP A 275 -18.44 -22.30 -10.40
C ASP A 275 -18.24 -21.38 -9.18
N ARG A 276 -18.44 -21.94 -7.97
CA ARG A 276 -18.36 -21.19 -6.71
C ARG A 276 -17.05 -20.41 -6.59
N MET A 277 -15.92 -21.02 -6.91
CA MET A 277 -14.62 -20.35 -6.84
C MET A 277 -14.46 -19.25 -7.90
N GLY A 278 -15.07 -19.43 -9.09
CA GLY A 278 -15.16 -18.36 -10.09
C GLY A 278 -15.96 -17.16 -9.59
N TRP A 279 -17.06 -17.40 -8.85
CA TRP A 279 -17.82 -16.32 -8.20
C TRP A 279 -17.03 -15.65 -7.08
N VAL A 280 -16.31 -16.41 -6.24
CA VAL A 280 -15.40 -15.83 -5.22
C VAL A 280 -14.42 -14.88 -5.87
N ARG A 281 -13.77 -15.29 -6.97
CA ARG A 281 -12.81 -14.46 -7.68
C ARG A 281 -13.45 -13.19 -8.25
N ARG A 282 -14.63 -13.30 -8.89
CA ARG A 282 -15.34 -12.13 -9.45
C ARG A 282 -15.72 -11.13 -8.37
N PHE A 283 -16.30 -11.57 -7.26
CA PHE A 283 -16.66 -10.70 -6.14
C PHE A 283 -15.41 -10.05 -5.52
N TYR A 284 -14.35 -10.83 -5.31
CA TYR A 284 -13.09 -10.28 -4.82
C TYR A 284 -12.52 -9.22 -5.77
N ASP A 285 -12.48 -9.49 -7.07
CA ASP A 285 -11.95 -8.56 -8.05
C ASP A 285 -12.74 -7.25 -8.07
N MET A 286 -14.08 -7.30 -8.08
CA MET A 286 -14.92 -6.10 -8.07
C MET A 286 -14.74 -5.25 -6.80
N LEU A 287 -14.67 -5.90 -5.64
CA LEU A 287 -14.50 -5.22 -4.36
C LEU A 287 -13.09 -4.63 -4.21
N SER A 288 -12.06 -5.42 -4.50
CA SER A 288 -10.67 -5.02 -4.29
C SER A 288 -10.16 -4.00 -5.33
N ARG A 289 -10.80 -3.92 -6.51
CA ARG A 289 -10.57 -2.85 -7.50
C ARG A 289 -11.39 -1.60 -7.27
N MET A 290 -12.20 -1.55 -6.21
CA MET A 290 -13.08 -0.42 -5.89
C MET A 290 -14.16 -0.16 -6.97
N GLU A 291 -14.52 -1.16 -7.77
CA GLU A 291 -15.57 -1.05 -8.78
C GLU A 291 -16.96 -1.02 -8.14
N VAL A 292 -17.10 -1.63 -6.96
CA VAL A 292 -18.32 -1.70 -6.17
C VAL A 292 -18.01 -1.43 -4.70
N THR A 293 -18.84 -0.61 -4.05
CA THR A 293 -18.82 -0.42 -2.60
C THR A 293 -20.02 -1.13 -1.96
N MET A 294 -19.77 -1.83 -0.86
CA MET A 294 -20.80 -2.51 -0.11
C MET A 294 -21.27 -1.66 1.07
N ALA A 295 -22.51 -1.88 1.50
CA ALA A 295 -23.04 -1.26 2.71
C ALA A 295 -22.19 -1.64 3.94
N THR A 296 -22.08 -0.72 4.90
CA THR A 296 -21.31 -0.91 6.15
C THR A 296 -21.55 -2.27 6.83
N PRO A 297 -22.79 -2.79 6.99
CA PRO A 297 -23.00 -4.10 7.60
C PRO A 297 -22.36 -5.24 6.82
N THR A 298 -22.41 -5.20 5.49
CA THR A 298 -21.76 -6.22 4.66
C THR A 298 -20.24 -6.17 4.82
N MET A 299 -19.65 -4.98 4.72
CA MET A 299 -18.22 -4.78 4.92
C MET A 299 -17.73 -5.26 6.30
N SER A 300 -18.52 -4.98 7.34
CA SER A 300 -18.14 -5.28 8.73
C SER A 300 -18.42 -6.72 9.14
N ASN A 301 -19.48 -7.35 8.62
CA ASN A 301 -20.05 -8.56 9.24
C ASN A 301 -20.10 -9.78 8.33
N ALA A 302 -19.94 -9.66 7.00
CA ALA A 302 -20.11 -10.76 6.06
C ALA A 302 -19.29 -12.02 6.39
N ARG A 303 -18.21 -11.91 7.13
CA ARG A 303 -17.34 -13.02 7.53
C ARG A 303 -17.26 -13.27 9.03
N LYS A 304 -18.04 -12.53 9.83
CA LYS A 304 -18.06 -12.67 11.29
C LYS A 304 -19.11 -13.68 11.73
N PRO A 305 -19.06 -14.21 12.97
CA PRO A 305 -20.05 -15.14 13.51
C PRO A 305 -21.47 -14.60 13.42
N HIS A 306 -21.65 -13.30 13.67
CA HIS A 306 -22.93 -12.60 13.53
C HIS A 306 -22.95 -11.85 12.20
N HIS A 307 -23.26 -12.55 11.12
CA HIS A 307 -23.25 -12.02 9.75
C HIS A 307 -24.56 -11.32 9.37
N GLN A 308 -25.00 -10.38 10.19
CA GLN A 308 -26.13 -9.53 9.88
C GLN A 308 -25.72 -8.45 8.86
N LEU A 309 -26.35 -8.48 7.68
CA LEU A 309 -25.97 -7.65 6.53
C LEU A 309 -26.95 -6.50 6.26
N SER A 310 -28.11 -6.46 6.95
CA SER A 310 -29.08 -5.38 6.77
C SER A 310 -28.60 -4.09 7.43
N SER A 311 -28.72 -2.98 6.70
CA SER A 311 -28.35 -1.64 7.21
C SER A 311 -29.50 -0.97 7.96
N CYS A 312 -30.74 -1.41 7.75
CA CYS A 312 -31.93 -0.85 8.35
C CYS A 312 -32.77 -1.95 9.01
N PHE A 313 -33.40 -1.59 10.15
CA PHE A 313 -34.32 -2.43 10.88
C PHE A 313 -35.62 -1.65 11.11
N ILE A 314 -36.76 -2.36 11.04
CA ILE A 314 -38.05 -1.82 11.46
C ILE A 314 -38.21 -2.25 12.91
N ASP A 315 -38.34 -1.27 13.80
CA ASP A 315 -38.75 -1.51 15.19
C ASP A 315 -40.26 -1.25 15.27
N VAL A 316 -41.02 -2.32 15.45
CA VAL A 316 -42.48 -2.23 15.59
C VAL A 316 -42.80 -2.10 17.08
N GLY A 317 -43.05 -0.87 17.52
CA GLY A 317 -43.56 -0.60 18.86
C GLY A 317 -45.09 -0.61 18.86
N GLU A 318 -45.72 -1.30 19.81
CA GLU A 318 -47.15 -1.13 20.07
C GLU A 318 -47.37 0.25 20.69
N ALA A 319 -48.09 1.12 19.98
CA ALA A 319 -48.56 2.39 20.53
C ALA A 319 -49.72 2.10 21.46
N VAL A 320 -49.49 2.12 22.76
CA VAL A 320 -50.56 2.13 23.75
C VAL A 320 -51.19 3.52 23.77
N SER A 321 -52.35 3.63 23.17
CA SER A 321 -53.13 4.88 23.14
C SER A 321 -53.44 5.33 24.57
N GLY A 322 -52.93 6.50 24.95
CA GLY A 322 -53.44 7.22 26.11
C GLY A 322 -52.45 7.57 27.22
N LEU A 323 -51.24 7.10 27.24
CA LEU A 323 -50.28 7.50 28.26
C LEU A 323 -48.97 7.97 27.62
N ARG A 324 -48.59 9.21 27.86
CA ARG A 324 -47.25 9.71 27.63
C ARG A 324 -46.25 8.94 28.52
N GLN A 325 -45.95 7.70 28.19
CA GLN A 325 -44.84 7.01 28.81
C GLN A 325 -43.56 7.35 28.05
N ARG A 326 -42.63 7.95 28.76
CA ARG A 326 -41.26 8.01 28.30
C ARG A 326 -40.81 6.58 27.93
N PRO A 327 -40.13 6.35 26.80
CA PRO A 327 -39.64 5.02 26.47
C PRO A 327 -38.83 4.51 27.65
N PRO A 328 -39.02 3.24 28.05
CA PRO A 328 -38.31 2.67 29.19
C PRO A 328 -36.80 2.81 28.95
N HIS A 329 -36.12 3.35 29.94
CA HIS A 329 -34.68 3.52 29.89
C HIS A 329 -34.00 2.22 29.50
N ARG A 330 -33.15 2.25 28.51
CA ARG A 330 -32.38 1.19 27.85
C ARG A 330 -31.64 0.17 28.76
N LYS A 331 -31.80 0.26 30.09
CA LYS A 331 -31.06 -0.62 31.04
C LYS A 331 -31.67 -2.02 31.19
N ALA A 332 -32.92 -2.25 30.85
CA ALA A 332 -33.61 -3.54 31.09
C ALA A 332 -33.39 -4.59 29.99
N HIS A 333 -33.02 -4.20 28.78
CA HIS A 333 -32.85 -5.14 27.66
C HIS A 333 -31.42 -5.64 27.44
N ARG A 334 -30.49 -5.29 28.31
CA ARG A 334 -29.04 -5.66 28.12
C ARG A 334 -28.73 -7.14 28.25
N HIS A 335 -29.62 -7.98 28.78
CA HIS A 335 -29.24 -9.36 29.11
C HIS A 335 -29.84 -10.46 28.23
N ARG A 336 -30.78 -10.18 27.33
CA ARG A 336 -31.34 -11.23 26.44
C ARG A 336 -31.35 -10.93 24.95
N GLN A 337 -31.11 -9.69 24.52
CA GLN A 337 -31.12 -9.32 23.10
C GLN A 337 -29.97 -8.41 22.67
N GLY A 338 -28.85 -8.50 23.34
CA GLY A 338 -27.66 -7.63 23.17
C GLY A 338 -27.11 -7.52 21.75
N HIS A 339 -27.49 -8.42 20.87
CA HIS A 339 -27.00 -8.42 19.50
C HIS A 339 -27.95 -7.80 18.46
N ARG A 340 -29.26 -7.71 18.76
CA ARG A 340 -30.23 -7.08 17.83
C ARG A 340 -30.30 -5.55 17.97
N ALA A 341 -30.10 -5.02 19.16
CA ALA A 341 -30.21 -3.58 19.43
C ALA A 341 -28.98 -2.73 18.98
N ALA A 342 -27.79 -3.34 18.91
CA ALA A 342 -26.57 -2.62 18.53
C ALA A 342 -26.55 -2.19 17.05
N GLY A 343 -27.19 -2.97 16.17
CA GLY A 343 -27.28 -2.63 14.75
C GLY A 343 -28.23 -1.45 14.45
N ALA A 344 -29.37 -1.43 15.15
CA ALA A 344 -30.40 -0.37 14.95
C ALA A 344 -29.92 1.02 15.40
N ALA A 345 -29.10 1.08 16.45
CA ALA A 345 -28.62 2.36 16.98
C ALA A 345 -27.55 3.04 16.09
N LEU A 346 -26.80 2.26 15.31
CA LEU A 346 -25.78 2.80 14.41
C LEU A 346 -26.36 3.34 13.08
N GLY A 347 -27.42 2.72 12.56
CA GLY A 347 -28.07 3.18 11.32
C GLY A 347 -28.78 4.54 11.44
N CYS A 348 -29.23 4.91 12.65
CA CYS A 348 -29.94 6.17 12.87
C CYS A 348 -29.03 7.38 13.11
N ARG A 349 -27.77 7.17 13.53
CA ARG A 349 -26.83 8.28 13.75
C ARG A 349 -26.19 8.82 12.47
N ASP A 350 -26.05 7.99 11.46
CA ASP A 350 -25.40 8.39 10.20
C ASP A 350 -26.30 9.28 9.30
N ARG A 351 -27.58 9.44 9.61
CA ARG A 351 -28.45 10.36 8.85
C ARG A 351 -28.21 11.85 9.11
N HIS A 352 -27.54 12.21 10.21
CA HIS A 352 -27.23 13.61 10.51
C HIS A 352 -25.84 14.05 10.13
N ALA A 353 -24.95 13.12 9.77
CA ALA A 353 -23.57 13.44 9.37
C ALA A 353 -23.39 13.69 7.87
N LEU A 354 -24.44 13.50 7.06
CA LEU A 354 -24.41 13.73 5.59
C LEU A 354 -25.08 15.03 5.14
N ARG A 355 -25.27 15.99 6.07
CA ARG A 355 -25.70 17.36 5.72
C ARG A 355 -24.70 18.37 6.28
N LEU A 356 -23.49 18.36 5.78
CA LEU A 356 -22.59 19.54 5.69
C LEU A 356 -21.60 19.27 4.56
#